data_961eee5e72b56a43ba1b406c4564d80f
#
_entry.id   961eee5e72b56a43ba1b406c4564d80f
#
_cell.length_a   1.000
_cell.length_b   1.000
_cell.length_c   1.000
_cell.angle_alpha   90.00
_cell.angle_beta   90.00
_cell.angle_gamma   90.00
#
_symmetry.space_group_name_H-M   'P 1'
#
loop_
_entity.id
_entity.type
_entity.pdbx_description
1 polymer ?
#
loop_
_entity_poly.entity_id
_entity_poly.type
_entity_poly.pdbx_seq_one_letter_code
_entity_poly.pdbx_strand_id
1 'polypeptide(L)'
;HMCVGSTVGPNIFVKICGWSTAQISKELKIQLKKEFKTIPNKVKLINCVGGGSSAYGFWSEFIDYDKKQIELIGVEAGGPKKSKLHAAPLSKGAKLGILHGAAAYCCQDNEGQIKETESISAGLDYPSVSPIHCFLKDTKRARYTYATDEAALNAYKMVTKFEKLNPSLEPSHAFAEAIRIAPKLSKDTILIINSCGDAIKDRDILKGRLGKY
;
A
#
# COMPACT_ATOMS: atom_id res chain seq x y z
N HIS A 1 -1.05 -19.46 21.65
CA HIS A 1 -0.26 -19.06 20.49
C HIS A 1 -0.95 -17.93 19.77
N MET A 2 -0.20 -16.91 19.37
CA MET A 2 -0.71 -15.77 18.60
C MET A 2 -0.01 -15.75 17.23
N CYS A 3 -0.80 -15.79 16.17
CA CYS A 3 -0.27 -15.67 14.81
C CYS A 3 -0.20 -14.19 14.44
N VAL A 4 0.99 -13.71 14.12
CA VAL A 4 1.23 -12.31 13.72
C VAL A 4 1.88 -12.30 12.35
N GLY A 5 1.23 -11.65 11.37
CA GLY A 5 1.74 -11.47 10.01
C GLY A 5 1.77 -10.00 9.58
N SER A 6 1.58 -9.07 10.52
CA SER A 6 1.50 -7.65 10.25
C SER A 6 2.53 -6.85 11.06
N THR A 7 2.90 -5.69 10.57
CA THR A 7 3.69 -4.68 11.31
C THR A 7 2.82 -3.79 12.20
N VAL A 8 1.50 -4.06 12.29
CA VAL A 8 0.60 -3.37 13.21
C VAL A 8 0.82 -3.90 14.63
N GLY A 9 0.91 -3.00 15.60
CA GLY A 9 1.15 -3.33 17.00
C GLY A 9 2.51 -2.84 17.50
N PRO A 10 3.00 -3.39 18.62
CA PRO A 10 4.27 -3.00 19.22
C PRO A 10 5.48 -3.15 18.29
N ASN A 11 6.53 -2.37 18.54
CA ASN A 11 7.72 -2.31 17.68
C ASN A 11 8.37 -3.66 17.38
N ILE A 12 8.21 -4.65 18.25
CA ILE A 12 8.73 -6.01 18.01
C ILE A 12 8.10 -6.64 16.75
N PHE A 13 6.81 -6.39 16.49
CA PHE A 13 6.13 -6.87 15.29
C PHE A 13 6.65 -6.17 14.03
N VAL A 14 6.92 -4.86 14.12
CA VAL A 14 7.57 -4.11 13.02
C VAL A 14 8.92 -4.75 12.67
N LYS A 15 9.73 -5.06 13.67
CA LYS A 15 11.06 -5.66 13.47
C LYS A 15 10.98 -7.07 12.85
N ILE A 16 10.16 -7.97 13.41
CA ILE A 16 10.06 -9.36 12.94
C ILE A 16 9.44 -9.42 11.55
N CYS A 17 8.26 -8.85 11.38
CA CYS A 17 7.56 -8.88 10.09
C CYS A 17 8.29 -8.06 9.02
N GLY A 18 8.87 -6.92 9.42
CA GLY A 18 9.67 -6.09 8.52
C GLY A 18 10.93 -6.81 8.04
N TRP A 19 11.65 -7.52 8.92
CA TRP A 19 12.81 -8.32 8.53
C TRP A 19 12.44 -9.40 7.51
N SER A 20 11.32 -10.11 7.75
CA SER A 20 10.83 -11.16 6.85
C SER A 20 10.47 -10.60 5.47
N THR A 21 9.73 -9.49 5.42
CA THR A 21 9.26 -8.88 4.16
C THR A 21 10.34 -8.07 3.44
N ALA A 22 11.44 -7.69 4.10
CA ALA A 22 12.53 -6.92 3.53
C ALA A 22 13.29 -7.64 2.39
N GLN A 23 13.10 -8.94 2.23
CA GLN A 23 13.72 -9.68 1.12
C GLN A 23 13.32 -9.09 -0.24
N ILE A 24 12.07 -8.60 -0.37
CA ILE A 24 11.57 -7.95 -1.59
C ILE A 24 12.43 -6.74 -1.97
N SER A 25 12.72 -5.86 -1.01
CA SER A 25 13.53 -4.66 -1.28
C SER A 25 15.00 -4.97 -1.54
N LYS A 26 15.55 -6.00 -0.88
CA LYS A 26 16.93 -6.46 -1.13
C LYS A 26 17.10 -6.96 -2.56
N GLU A 27 16.18 -7.81 -3.01
CA GLU A 27 16.17 -8.29 -4.40
C GLU A 27 15.98 -7.15 -5.38
N LEU A 28 15.03 -6.27 -5.16
CA LEU A 28 14.80 -5.10 -6.01
C LEU A 28 16.07 -4.24 -6.13
N LYS A 29 16.76 -4.00 -5.02
CA LYS A 29 18.01 -3.22 -5.02
C LYS A 29 19.10 -3.87 -5.86
N ILE A 30 19.22 -5.20 -5.80
CA ILE A 30 20.16 -5.97 -6.64
C ILE A 30 19.76 -5.86 -8.11
N GLN A 31 18.48 -6.04 -8.44
CA GLN A 31 17.96 -5.96 -9.81
C GLN A 31 18.17 -4.57 -10.41
N LEU A 32 17.89 -3.50 -9.65
CA LEU A 32 18.13 -2.13 -10.10
C LEU A 32 19.60 -1.86 -10.39
N LYS A 33 20.51 -2.33 -9.53
CA LYS A 33 21.97 -2.20 -9.78
C LYS A 33 22.43 -3.00 -10.99
N LYS A 34 21.84 -4.18 -11.21
CA LYS A 34 22.16 -5.02 -12.38
C LYS A 34 21.72 -4.34 -13.68
N GLU A 35 20.51 -3.80 -13.70
CA GLU A 35 19.91 -3.18 -14.89
C GLU A 35 20.54 -1.82 -15.21
N PHE A 36 20.72 -0.97 -14.20
CA PHE A 36 21.14 0.43 -14.37
C PHE A 36 22.58 0.71 -13.91
N LYS A 37 23.35 -0.30 -13.48
CA LYS A 37 24.69 -0.21 -12.86
C LYS A 37 24.70 0.51 -11.51
N THR A 38 23.82 1.46 -11.29
CA THR A 38 23.62 2.20 -10.03
C THR A 38 22.13 2.25 -9.72
N ILE A 39 21.76 2.71 -8.51
CA ILE A 39 20.37 3.01 -8.23
C ILE A 39 19.98 4.26 -9.03
N PRO A 40 18.96 4.17 -9.90
CA PRO A 40 18.55 5.30 -10.75
C PRO A 40 18.05 6.51 -9.95
N ASN A 41 18.07 7.67 -10.58
CA ASN A 41 17.35 8.84 -10.10
C ASN A 41 15.89 8.80 -10.56
N LYS A 42 15.01 9.55 -9.86
CA LYS A 42 13.57 9.67 -10.18
C LYS A 42 12.83 8.33 -10.17
N VAL A 43 13.08 7.51 -9.15
CA VAL A 43 12.35 6.26 -8.92
C VAL A 43 11.13 6.52 -8.01
N LYS A 44 10.00 5.93 -8.32
CA LYS A 44 8.81 5.93 -7.47
C LYS A 44 8.45 4.49 -7.12
N LEU A 45 8.50 4.17 -5.83
CA LEU A 45 8.13 2.86 -5.29
C LEU A 45 6.70 2.96 -4.75
N ILE A 46 5.77 2.30 -5.44
CA ILE A 46 4.34 2.36 -5.13
C ILE A 46 3.88 1.03 -4.54
N ASN A 47 3.23 1.07 -3.39
CA ASN A 47 2.63 -0.10 -2.77
C ASN A 47 1.28 0.22 -2.13
N CYS A 48 0.39 -0.78 -2.07
CA CYS A 48 -0.83 -0.67 -1.28
C CYS A 48 -0.51 -0.72 0.22
N VAL A 49 -1.34 -0.07 1.02
CA VAL A 49 -1.15 0.02 2.48
C VAL A 49 -2.48 -0.26 3.17
N GLY A 50 -2.53 -1.44 3.83
CA GLY A 50 -3.48 -1.74 4.89
C GLY A 50 -2.75 -1.63 6.23
N GLY A 51 -2.42 -2.75 6.89
CA GLY A 51 -1.53 -2.73 8.05
C GLY A 51 -0.10 -2.27 7.74
N GLY A 52 0.34 -2.38 6.49
CA GLY A 52 1.57 -1.77 5.97
C GLY A 52 2.80 -2.68 5.91
N SER A 53 2.70 -3.97 6.24
CA SER A 53 3.86 -4.88 6.25
C SER A 53 4.50 -5.02 4.87
N SER A 54 3.70 -5.19 3.82
CA SER A 54 4.17 -5.30 2.45
C SER A 54 4.89 -4.02 1.99
N ALA A 55 4.31 -2.85 2.27
CA ALA A 55 4.91 -1.56 1.90
C ALA A 55 6.22 -1.32 2.65
N TYR A 56 6.27 -1.59 3.95
CA TYR A 56 7.49 -1.44 4.73
C TYR A 56 8.60 -2.36 4.23
N GLY A 57 8.29 -3.64 3.99
CA GLY A 57 9.26 -4.59 3.43
C GLY A 57 9.79 -4.16 2.05
N PHE A 58 8.91 -3.69 1.17
CA PHE A 58 9.25 -3.23 -0.16
C PHE A 58 10.11 -1.96 -0.15
N TRP A 59 9.99 -1.11 0.88
CA TRP A 59 10.73 0.15 0.98
C TRP A 59 11.98 0.08 1.86
N SER A 60 12.15 -0.96 2.68
CA SER A 60 13.13 -1.00 3.77
C SER A 60 14.57 -0.67 3.33
N GLU A 61 15.02 -1.15 2.17
CA GLU A 61 16.36 -0.84 1.62
C GLU A 61 16.47 0.55 0.99
N PHE A 62 15.36 1.29 0.91
CA PHE A 62 15.26 2.57 0.22
C PHE A 62 14.84 3.73 1.13
N ILE A 63 14.54 3.47 2.39
CA ILE A 63 14.04 4.50 3.33
C ILE A 63 15.05 5.64 3.50
N ASP A 64 16.34 5.34 3.54
CA ASP A 64 17.40 6.31 3.78
C ASP A 64 17.87 7.06 2.51
N TYR A 65 17.34 6.71 1.35
CA TYR A 65 17.65 7.46 0.13
C TYR A 65 16.96 8.83 0.12
N ASP A 66 17.59 9.79 -0.56
CA ASP A 66 16.95 11.09 -0.77
C ASP A 66 15.59 10.92 -1.47
N LYS A 67 14.58 11.62 -0.96
CA LYS A 67 13.22 11.53 -1.50
C LYS A 67 13.06 12.06 -2.93
N LYS A 68 14.01 12.89 -3.41
CA LYS A 68 14.05 13.33 -4.81
C LYS A 68 14.58 12.24 -5.73
N GLN A 69 15.45 11.36 -5.20
CA GLN A 69 15.93 10.19 -5.92
C GLN A 69 14.90 9.07 -5.89
N ILE A 70 14.38 8.71 -4.70
CA ILE A 70 13.41 7.62 -4.52
C ILE A 70 12.22 8.12 -3.72
N GLU A 71 11.08 8.30 -4.38
CA GLU A 71 9.81 8.62 -3.74
C GLU A 71 9.09 7.34 -3.31
N LEU A 72 8.67 7.28 -2.05
CA LEU A 72 7.86 6.20 -1.49
C LEU A 72 6.39 6.61 -1.48
N ILE A 73 5.53 5.82 -2.10
CA ILE A 73 4.11 6.14 -2.27
C ILE A 73 3.25 4.99 -1.74
N GLY A 74 2.54 5.24 -0.65
CA GLY A 74 1.58 4.32 -0.07
C GLY A 74 0.16 4.63 -0.56
N VAL A 75 -0.55 3.59 -0.98
CA VAL A 75 -1.92 3.72 -1.49
C VAL A 75 -2.87 2.95 -0.58
N GLU A 76 -3.71 3.66 0.12
CA GLU A 76 -4.72 3.13 1.03
C GLU A 76 -6.06 2.88 0.33
N ALA A 77 -6.94 2.12 0.97
CA ALA A 77 -8.30 1.88 0.46
C ALA A 77 -9.22 3.05 0.78
N GLY A 78 -9.63 3.76 -0.24
CA GLY A 78 -10.54 4.90 -0.15
C GLY A 78 -12.01 4.52 0.03
N GLY A 79 -12.33 3.22 -0.06
CA GLY A 79 -13.68 2.69 0.02
C GLY A 79 -14.50 2.94 -1.26
N PRO A 80 -15.78 2.56 -1.24
CA PRO A 80 -16.69 2.83 -2.34
C PRO A 80 -16.90 4.34 -2.53
N LYS A 81 -16.95 4.81 -3.75
CA LYS A 81 -17.08 6.24 -4.08
C LYS A 81 -18.32 6.91 -3.46
N LYS A 82 -19.40 6.15 -3.26
CA LYS A 82 -20.67 6.64 -2.69
C LYS A 82 -20.75 6.49 -1.17
N SER A 83 -19.83 5.78 -0.55
CA SER A 83 -19.76 5.57 0.90
C SER A 83 -18.89 6.64 1.56
N LYS A 84 -19.19 6.94 2.84
CA LYS A 84 -18.31 7.73 3.71
C LYS A 84 -17.27 6.86 4.43
N LEU A 85 -17.44 5.54 4.40
CA LEU A 85 -16.53 4.58 5.01
C LEU A 85 -15.29 4.39 4.13
N HIS A 86 -14.17 4.18 4.77
CA HIS A 86 -12.89 3.96 4.11
C HIS A 86 -11.88 3.34 5.08
N ALA A 87 -10.83 2.73 4.56
CA ALA A 87 -9.69 2.22 5.31
C ALA A 87 -8.40 2.99 4.93
N ALA A 88 -8.45 4.32 5.09
CA ALA A 88 -7.38 5.23 4.65
C ALA A 88 -6.99 6.22 5.78
N PRO A 89 -6.48 5.72 6.92
CA PRO A 89 -6.18 6.57 8.08
C PRO A 89 -5.10 7.62 7.80
N LEU A 90 -4.09 7.32 7.00
CA LEU A 90 -3.01 8.26 6.73
C LEU A 90 -3.40 9.34 5.73
N SER A 91 -4.04 8.97 4.63
CA SER A 91 -4.34 9.90 3.53
C SER A 91 -5.62 10.70 3.72
N LYS A 92 -6.57 10.21 4.52
CA LYS A 92 -7.81 10.93 4.85
C LYS A 92 -7.79 11.60 6.22
N GLY A 93 -6.62 11.74 6.85
CA GLY A 93 -6.43 12.60 8.02
C GLY A 93 -7.05 12.05 9.31
N ALA A 94 -6.95 10.75 9.54
CA ALA A 94 -7.34 10.17 10.82
C ALA A 94 -6.51 10.71 11.99
N LYS A 95 -7.05 10.59 13.20
CA LYS A 95 -6.37 11.04 14.43
C LYS A 95 -5.51 9.92 15.01
N LEU A 96 -4.54 10.30 15.84
CA LEU A 96 -3.77 9.35 16.63
C LEU A 96 -4.69 8.65 17.64
N GLY A 97 -4.57 7.34 17.72
CA GLY A 97 -5.31 6.49 18.64
C GLY A 97 -4.47 5.33 19.13
N ILE A 98 -5.03 4.48 19.96
CA ILE A 98 -4.39 3.25 20.43
C ILE A 98 -5.16 2.06 19.89
N LEU A 99 -4.47 1.20 19.14
CA LEU A 99 -5.03 -0.04 18.64
C LEU A 99 -3.96 -1.14 18.68
N HIS A 100 -4.34 -2.35 19.11
CA HIS A 100 -3.44 -3.51 19.24
C HIS A 100 -2.15 -3.21 20.03
N GLY A 101 -2.26 -2.39 21.08
CA GLY A 101 -1.13 -2.07 21.96
C GLY A 101 -0.09 -1.11 21.39
N ALA A 102 -0.43 -0.36 20.34
CA ALA A 102 0.44 0.64 19.75
C ALA A 102 -0.31 1.93 19.41
N ALA A 103 0.39 3.06 19.51
CA ALA A 103 -0.10 4.35 19.05
C ALA A 103 0.07 4.44 17.53
N ALA A 104 -1.01 4.72 16.81
CA ALA A 104 -1.02 4.87 15.36
C ALA A 104 -2.20 5.74 14.91
N TYR A 105 -2.18 6.19 13.65
CA TYR A 105 -3.35 6.81 13.05
C TYR A 105 -4.47 5.80 12.89
N CYS A 106 -5.65 6.09 13.43
CA CYS A 106 -6.81 5.21 13.42
C CYS A 106 -8.06 5.93 12.89
N CYS A 107 -8.85 5.24 12.07
CA CYS A 107 -10.21 5.65 11.76
C CYS A 107 -11.06 5.54 13.04
N GLN A 108 -11.37 6.67 13.68
CA GLN A 108 -12.08 6.72 14.95
C GLN A 108 -13.09 7.86 14.95
N ASP A 109 -14.09 7.76 15.83
CA ASP A 109 -15.07 8.80 16.06
C ASP A 109 -14.51 9.91 17.00
N ASN A 110 -15.41 10.80 17.44
CA ASN A 110 -15.02 11.91 18.32
C ASN A 110 -14.71 11.47 19.75
N GLU A 111 -15.23 10.32 20.16
CA GLU A 111 -14.99 9.71 21.46
C GLU A 111 -13.78 8.76 21.45
N GLY A 112 -13.11 8.61 20.30
CA GLY A 112 -11.94 7.75 20.15
C GLY A 112 -12.25 6.27 19.90
N GLN A 113 -13.51 5.93 19.64
CA GLN A 113 -13.90 4.57 19.28
C GLN A 113 -13.52 4.28 17.84
N ILE A 114 -13.01 3.09 17.57
CA ILE A 114 -12.65 2.66 16.23
C ILE A 114 -13.91 2.55 15.37
N LYS A 115 -13.91 3.21 14.24
CA LYS A 115 -15.00 3.16 13.25
C LYS A 115 -14.91 1.92 12.38
N GLU A 116 -16.06 1.50 11.91
CA GLU A 116 -16.12 0.56 10.79
C GLU A 116 -15.42 1.13 9.56
N THR A 117 -14.80 0.26 8.82
CA THR A 117 -14.15 0.57 7.56
C THR A 117 -14.82 -0.20 6.43
N GLU A 118 -14.55 0.21 5.19
CA GLU A 118 -15.10 -0.44 4.03
C GLU A 118 -14.08 -0.41 2.89
N SER A 119 -13.79 -1.59 2.34
CA SER A 119 -12.99 -1.76 1.14
C SER A 119 -13.38 -3.04 0.42
N ILE A 120 -13.37 -3.00 -0.90
CA ILE A 120 -13.48 -4.19 -1.73
C ILE A 120 -12.32 -5.18 -1.52
N SER A 121 -11.19 -4.69 -1.04
CA SER A 121 -9.99 -5.48 -0.74
C SER A 121 -9.96 -5.84 0.73
N ALA A 122 -10.15 -7.11 1.05
CA ALA A 122 -10.13 -7.60 2.43
C ALA A 122 -8.80 -7.32 3.15
N GLY A 123 -7.67 -7.39 2.43
CA GLY A 123 -6.35 -7.15 3.02
C GLY A 123 -6.05 -5.66 3.28
N LEU A 124 -6.85 -4.74 2.74
CA LEU A 124 -6.74 -3.31 3.03
C LEU A 124 -7.85 -2.80 3.95
N ASP A 125 -8.87 -3.59 4.21
CA ASP A 125 -10.01 -3.19 5.05
C ASP A 125 -9.64 -3.27 6.54
N TYR A 126 -8.92 -2.24 6.99
CA TYR A 126 -8.39 -2.16 8.35
C TYR A 126 -8.35 -0.71 8.83
N PRO A 127 -8.84 -0.41 10.05
CA PRO A 127 -9.03 0.96 10.51
C PRO A 127 -7.76 1.69 10.96
N SER A 128 -6.62 1.04 10.97
CA SER A 128 -5.36 1.61 11.44
C SER A 128 -4.20 1.21 10.53
N VAL A 129 -2.99 1.58 10.92
CA VAL A 129 -1.77 1.29 10.18
C VAL A 129 -0.62 1.04 11.16
N SER A 130 0.46 0.44 10.68
CA SER A 130 1.67 0.25 11.48
C SER A 130 2.26 1.60 11.95
N PRO A 131 2.77 1.69 13.19
CA PRO A 131 3.47 2.88 13.69
C PRO A 131 4.62 3.36 12.81
N ILE A 132 5.29 2.45 12.09
CA ILE A 132 6.36 2.83 11.15
C ILE A 132 5.83 3.70 10.01
N HIS A 133 4.62 3.44 9.52
CA HIS A 133 4.01 4.27 8.48
C HIS A 133 3.56 5.63 9.01
N CYS A 134 3.15 5.72 10.28
CA CYS A 134 2.92 7.00 10.94
C CYS A 134 4.20 7.84 10.97
N PHE A 135 5.30 7.25 11.39
CA PHE A 135 6.62 7.89 11.39
C PHE A 135 7.04 8.35 9.98
N LEU A 136 6.92 7.48 8.98
CA LEU A 136 7.29 7.83 7.59
C LEU A 136 6.42 8.96 7.01
N LYS A 137 5.15 9.05 7.42
CA LYS A 137 4.26 10.17 7.08
C LYS A 137 4.70 11.46 7.76
N ASP A 138 4.88 11.44 9.08
CA ASP A 138 5.16 12.62 9.88
C ASP A 138 6.52 13.24 9.54
N THR A 139 7.51 12.40 9.24
CA THR A 139 8.82 12.83 8.74
C THR A 139 8.79 13.21 7.25
N LYS A 140 7.65 13.11 6.59
CA LYS A 140 7.49 13.36 5.14
C LYS A 140 8.45 12.51 4.29
N ARG A 141 8.87 11.35 4.79
CA ARG A 141 9.70 10.42 4.02
C ARG A 141 8.87 9.67 2.98
N ALA A 142 7.64 9.29 3.31
CA ALA A 142 6.70 8.69 2.39
C ALA A 142 5.46 9.57 2.20
N ARG A 143 4.90 9.52 1.00
CA ARG A 143 3.62 10.13 0.67
C ARG A 143 2.54 9.07 0.69
N TYR A 144 1.39 9.42 1.28
CA TYR A 144 0.23 8.54 1.30
C TYR A 144 -0.92 9.17 0.52
N THR A 145 -1.61 8.32 -0.22
CA THR A 145 -2.81 8.63 -0.99
C THR A 145 -3.79 7.47 -0.89
N TYR A 146 -4.93 7.57 -1.54
CA TYR A 146 -5.90 6.48 -1.58
C TYR A 146 -6.44 6.26 -3.00
N ALA A 147 -6.91 5.06 -3.26
CA ALA A 147 -7.71 4.73 -4.42
C ALA A 147 -9.09 4.24 -3.96
N THR A 148 -10.16 4.58 -4.70
CA THR A 148 -11.48 4.05 -4.43
C THR A 148 -11.61 2.63 -4.98
N ASP A 149 -12.63 1.90 -4.52
CA ASP A 149 -12.91 0.55 -4.99
C ASP A 149 -13.09 0.49 -6.51
N GLU A 150 -13.78 1.49 -7.08
CA GLU A 150 -13.98 1.57 -8.53
C GLU A 150 -12.66 1.83 -9.28
N ALA A 151 -11.78 2.65 -8.71
CA ALA A 151 -10.47 2.91 -9.31
C ALA A 151 -9.60 1.64 -9.28
N ALA A 152 -9.62 0.90 -8.18
CA ALA A 152 -8.90 -0.37 -8.04
C ALA A 152 -9.44 -1.44 -9.01
N LEU A 153 -10.77 -1.57 -9.15
CA LEU A 153 -11.38 -2.49 -10.13
C LEU A 153 -11.04 -2.12 -11.58
N ASN A 154 -11.02 -0.84 -11.90
CA ASN A 154 -10.63 -0.39 -13.24
C ASN A 154 -9.15 -0.66 -13.51
N ALA A 155 -8.28 -0.43 -12.54
CA ALA A 155 -6.86 -0.76 -12.65
C ALA A 155 -6.64 -2.26 -12.81
N TYR A 156 -7.34 -3.10 -12.04
CA TYR A 156 -7.35 -4.55 -12.19
C TYR A 156 -7.67 -4.96 -13.64
N LYS A 157 -8.79 -4.45 -14.20
CA LYS A 157 -9.19 -4.74 -15.58
C LYS A 157 -8.12 -4.35 -16.61
N MET A 158 -7.51 -3.17 -16.43
CA MET A 158 -6.47 -2.68 -17.34
C MET A 158 -5.22 -3.55 -17.27
N VAL A 159 -4.73 -3.85 -16.07
CA VAL A 159 -3.54 -4.68 -15.88
C VAL A 159 -3.76 -6.09 -16.43
N THR A 160 -4.90 -6.71 -16.12
CA THR A 160 -5.24 -8.04 -16.64
C THR A 160 -5.34 -8.05 -18.16
N LYS A 161 -5.96 -7.01 -18.74
CA LYS A 161 -6.14 -6.92 -20.19
C LYS A 161 -4.82 -6.70 -20.94
N PHE A 162 -4.00 -5.77 -20.49
CA PHE A 162 -2.84 -5.32 -21.25
C PHE A 162 -1.53 -6.00 -20.84
N GLU A 163 -1.34 -6.28 -19.55
CA GLU A 163 -0.11 -6.88 -19.02
C GLU A 163 -0.23 -8.41 -18.83
N LYS A 164 -1.46 -8.96 -18.93
CA LYS A 164 -1.75 -10.39 -18.67
C LYS A 164 -1.38 -10.84 -17.25
N LEU A 165 -1.31 -9.89 -16.31
CA LEU A 165 -1.14 -10.16 -14.90
C LEU A 165 -2.50 -10.32 -14.24
N ASN A 166 -2.55 -11.05 -13.13
CA ASN A 166 -3.76 -11.28 -12.36
C ASN A 166 -3.58 -10.74 -10.91
N PRO A 167 -3.38 -9.41 -10.71
CA PRO A 167 -3.10 -8.87 -9.40
C PRO A 167 -4.33 -8.97 -8.49
N SER A 168 -4.12 -9.24 -7.20
CA SER A 168 -5.22 -9.16 -6.22
C SER A 168 -5.72 -7.72 -6.07
N LEU A 169 -6.84 -7.55 -5.37
CA LEU A 169 -7.46 -6.24 -5.18
C LEU A 169 -6.57 -5.29 -4.35
N GLU A 170 -5.70 -5.80 -3.50
CA GLU A 170 -4.73 -4.99 -2.75
C GLU A 170 -3.78 -4.22 -3.70
N PRO A 171 -2.92 -4.88 -4.50
CA PRO A 171 -2.03 -4.16 -5.41
C PRO A 171 -2.78 -3.42 -6.51
N SER A 172 -4.04 -3.78 -6.81
CA SER A 172 -4.87 -3.02 -7.75
C SER A 172 -5.08 -1.56 -7.31
N HIS A 173 -5.08 -1.27 -5.99
CA HIS A 173 -5.06 0.11 -5.50
C HIS A 173 -3.75 0.83 -5.86
N ALA A 174 -2.61 0.14 -5.74
CA ALA A 174 -1.31 0.70 -6.14
C ALA A 174 -1.24 0.93 -7.65
N PHE A 175 -1.73 0.01 -8.46
CA PHE A 175 -1.85 0.18 -9.91
C PHE A 175 -2.75 1.35 -10.28
N ALA A 176 -3.85 1.58 -9.57
CA ALA A 176 -4.73 2.73 -9.81
C ALA A 176 -3.99 4.06 -9.65
N GLU A 177 -3.17 4.19 -8.61
CA GLU A 177 -2.33 5.37 -8.41
C GLU A 177 -1.27 5.50 -9.51
N ALA A 178 -0.60 4.40 -9.86
CA ALA A 178 0.40 4.41 -10.92
C ALA A 178 -0.21 4.89 -12.26
N ILE A 179 -1.37 4.37 -12.65
CA ILE A 179 -2.10 4.78 -13.85
C ILE A 179 -2.47 6.26 -13.79
N ARG A 180 -2.89 6.76 -12.62
CA ARG A 180 -3.28 8.16 -12.41
C ARG A 180 -2.12 9.14 -12.57
N ILE A 181 -0.92 8.77 -12.09
CA ILE A 181 0.23 9.66 -12.07
C ILE A 181 1.12 9.54 -13.32
N ALA A 182 1.21 8.36 -13.93
CA ALA A 182 2.12 8.09 -15.05
C ALA A 182 2.05 9.12 -16.18
N PRO A 183 0.86 9.56 -16.65
CA PRO A 183 0.77 10.56 -17.73
C PRO A 183 1.38 11.93 -17.41
N LYS A 184 1.62 12.22 -16.14
CA LYS A 184 2.12 13.52 -15.65
C LYS A 184 3.62 13.49 -15.34
N LEU A 185 4.25 12.33 -15.48
CA LEU A 185 5.66 12.14 -15.15
C LEU A 185 6.56 12.32 -16.37
N SER A 186 7.79 12.70 -16.10
CA SER A 186 8.82 12.73 -17.14
C SER A 186 9.16 11.30 -17.60
N LYS A 187 9.54 11.15 -18.86
CA LYS A 187 9.84 9.84 -19.48
C LYS A 187 11.00 9.09 -18.83
N ASP A 188 11.86 9.77 -18.11
CA ASP A 188 12.98 9.24 -17.35
C ASP A 188 12.60 8.80 -15.92
N THR A 189 11.32 8.90 -15.55
CA THR A 189 10.84 8.44 -14.26
C THR A 189 10.54 6.94 -14.30
N ILE A 190 11.10 6.20 -13.35
CA ILE A 190 10.85 4.77 -13.20
C ILE A 190 9.76 4.56 -12.16
N LEU A 191 8.66 3.92 -12.56
CA LEU A 191 7.60 3.48 -11.65
C LEU A 191 7.79 2.00 -11.35
N ILE A 192 7.87 1.65 -10.08
CA ILE A 192 7.94 0.27 -9.62
C ILE A 192 6.77 0.02 -8.67
N ILE A 193 5.92 -0.91 -9.05
CA ILE A 193 4.74 -1.29 -8.29
C ILE A 193 4.95 -2.70 -7.72
N ASN A 194 4.76 -2.88 -6.43
CA ASN A 194 4.76 -4.19 -5.82
C ASN A 194 3.42 -4.89 -6.05
N SER A 195 3.39 -5.90 -6.93
CA SER A 195 2.25 -6.77 -7.13
C SER A 195 2.25 -7.89 -6.09
N CYS A 196 1.86 -7.56 -4.86
CA CYS A 196 2.03 -8.40 -3.68
C CYS A 196 0.98 -9.51 -3.49
N GLY A 197 0.13 -9.77 -4.47
CA GLY A 197 -0.87 -10.84 -4.37
C GLY A 197 -1.52 -11.18 -5.71
N ASP A 198 -2.06 -12.40 -5.81
CA ASP A 198 -2.81 -12.91 -6.95
C ASP A 198 -4.32 -12.85 -6.68
N ALA A 199 -5.12 -12.58 -7.72
CA ALA A 199 -6.57 -12.41 -7.62
C ALA A 199 -7.36 -13.72 -7.44
N ILE A 200 -6.72 -14.88 -7.39
CA ILE A 200 -7.42 -16.15 -7.14
C ILE A 200 -8.25 -16.08 -5.86
N LYS A 201 -7.73 -15.45 -4.82
CA LYS A 201 -8.44 -15.26 -3.54
C LYS A 201 -9.66 -14.32 -3.64
N ASP A 202 -9.65 -13.41 -4.63
CA ASP A 202 -10.67 -12.38 -4.83
C ASP A 202 -11.75 -12.79 -5.86
N ARG A 203 -11.68 -14.04 -6.35
CA ARG A 203 -12.49 -14.55 -7.47
C ARG A 203 -14.00 -14.30 -7.30
N ASP A 204 -14.54 -14.53 -6.12
CA ASP A 204 -15.98 -14.39 -5.88
C ASP A 204 -16.40 -12.91 -5.85
N ILE A 205 -15.57 -12.05 -5.28
CA ILE A 205 -15.78 -10.60 -5.28
C ILE A 205 -15.73 -10.07 -6.72
N LEU A 206 -14.72 -10.50 -7.48
CA LEU A 206 -14.55 -10.08 -8.88
C LEU A 206 -15.70 -10.56 -9.76
N LYS A 207 -16.18 -11.79 -9.60
CA LYS A 207 -17.38 -12.30 -10.30
C LYS A 207 -18.60 -11.46 -9.99
N GLY A 208 -18.85 -11.14 -8.73
CA GLY A 208 -20.00 -10.32 -8.30
C GLY A 208 -19.94 -8.88 -8.83
N ARG A 209 -18.75 -8.30 -8.97
CA ARG A 209 -18.56 -6.91 -9.41
C ARG A 209 -18.36 -6.73 -10.92
N LEU A 210 -17.82 -7.72 -11.60
CA LEU A 210 -17.45 -7.63 -13.02
C LEU A 210 -18.31 -8.51 -13.95
N GLY A 211 -19.17 -9.35 -13.40
CA GLY A 211 -19.91 -10.36 -14.16
C GLY A 211 -19.05 -11.56 -14.51
N LYS A 212 -19.26 -12.19 -15.68
CA LYS A 212 -18.43 -13.33 -16.11
C LYS A 212 -16.95 -12.94 -16.13
N TYR A 213 -16.21 -13.66 -15.31
CA TYR A 213 -14.77 -13.55 -15.11
C TYR A 213 -14.10 -14.81 -15.62
#